data_a949507401ae2d5bb797490c84f0a7f8
#
_entry.id   a949507401ae2d5bb797490c84f0a7f8
#
_cell.length_a   1.000
_cell.length_b   1.000
_cell.length_c   1.000
_cell.angle_alpha   90.00
_cell.angle_beta   90.00
_cell.angle_gamma   90.00
#
_symmetry.space_group_name_H-M   'P 1'
#
loop_
_entity.id
_entity.type
_entity.pdbx_description
1 polymer ?
#
loop_
_entity_poly.entity_id
_entity_poly.type
_entity_poly.pdbx_seq_one_letter_code
_entity_poly.pdbx_strand_id
1 'polypeptide(L)'
;MKKLLLFFLLITATISGQNKLDKLLDRWNTRNVPYISVETLALPKTNAILLDAREEKEFKVSHLKDAIRVGYDHFNTKETIAKLPKDKDTKIVVYCSIGIRSETVAHKLMKEGYTNVYNLYGGIFEWKNANFKVVDTLGSETEKVHTFNKNWSKWLIKGEKV
;
A
#
# COMPACT_ATOMS: atom_id res chain seq x y z
N MET A 1 -16.99 8.60 -33.64
CA MET A 1 -16.00 7.53 -33.78
C MET A 1 -14.67 7.85 -33.09
N LYS A 2 -14.06 9.05 -33.19
CA LYS A 2 -12.78 9.37 -32.54
C LYS A 2 -12.79 9.31 -30.98
N LYS A 3 -13.92 9.67 -30.32
CA LYS A 3 -14.04 9.61 -28.84
C LYS A 3 -14.10 8.19 -28.28
N LEU A 4 -14.63 7.23 -29.04
CA LEU A 4 -14.69 5.82 -28.65
C LEU A 4 -13.33 5.14 -28.68
N LEU A 5 -12.47 5.53 -29.66
CA LEU A 5 -11.11 5.01 -29.78
C LEU A 5 -10.19 5.46 -28.63
N LEU A 6 -10.37 6.69 -28.14
CA LEU A 6 -9.60 7.21 -26.99
C LEU A 6 -9.94 6.47 -25.70
N PHE A 7 -11.22 6.09 -25.50
CA PHE A 7 -11.66 5.34 -24.33
C PHE A 7 -11.08 3.91 -24.33
N PHE A 8 -11.01 3.26 -25.48
CA PHE A 8 -10.38 1.94 -25.64
C PHE A 8 -8.87 1.98 -25.36
N LEU A 9 -8.17 3.03 -25.80
CA LEU A 9 -6.73 3.20 -25.55
C LEU A 9 -6.40 3.38 -24.06
N LEU A 10 -7.25 4.08 -23.31
CA LEU A 10 -7.08 4.26 -21.86
C LEU A 10 -7.28 2.94 -21.10
N ILE A 11 -8.26 2.12 -21.49
CA ILE A 11 -8.53 0.80 -20.87
C ILE A 11 -7.36 -0.17 -21.12
N THR A 12 -6.79 -0.19 -22.31
CA THR A 12 -5.67 -1.09 -22.64
C THR A 12 -4.39 -0.72 -21.90
N ALA A 13 -4.14 0.57 -21.66
CA ALA A 13 -2.97 1.02 -20.89
C ALA A 13 -3.03 0.62 -19.41
N THR A 14 -4.20 0.67 -18.78
CA THR A 14 -4.40 0.24 -17.39
C THR A 14 -4.23 -1.27 -17.22
N ILE A 15 -4.79 -2.08 -18.11
CA ILE A 15 -4.65 -3.54 -18.11
C ILE A 15 -3.19 -3.97 -18.28
N SER A 16 -2.44 -3.31 -19.17
CA SER A 16 -1.03 -3.61 -19.39
C SER A 16 -0.13 -3.27 -18.19
N GLY A 17 -0.45 -2.21 -17.47
CA GLY A 17 0.27 -1.81 -16.25
C GLY A 17 0.03 -2.78 -15.10
N GLN A 18 -1.21 -3.20 -14.89
CA GLN A 18 -1.62 -4.18 -13.88
C GLN A 18 -0.92 -5.53 -14.10
N ASN A 19 -0.88 -6.03 -15.33
CA ASN A 19 -0.17 -7.27 -15.67
C ASN A 19 1.34 -7.22 -15.34
N LYS A 20 1.98 -6.06 -15.45
CA LYS A 20 3.39 -5.90 -15.09
C LYS A 20 3.60 -5.89 -13.58
N LEU A 21 2.72 -5.25 -12.83
CA LEU A 21 2.77 -5.23 -11.37
C LEU A 21 2.49 -6.62 -10.80
N ASP A 22 1.49 -7.34 -11.34
CA ASP A 22 1.19 -8.71 -10.95
C ASP A 22 2.42 -9.62 -11.10
N LYS A 23 3.07 -9.60 -12.27
CA LYS A 23 4.30 -10.38 -12.51
C LYS A 23 5.43 -10.02 -11.54
N LEU A 24 5.54 -8.75 -11.15
CA LEU A 24 6.52 -8.31 -10.18
C LEU A 24 6.19 -8.87 -8.79
N LEU A 25 4.94 -8.76 -8.36
CA LEU A 25 4.49 -9.27 -7.06
C LEU A 25 4.57 -10.79 -7.01
N ASP A 26 4.22 -11.51 -8.08
CA ASP A 26 4.37 -12.97 -8.17
C ASP A 26 5.81 -13.44 -8.02
N ARG A 27 6.77 -12.63 -8.47
CA ARG A 27 8.18 -12.95 -8.36
C ARG A 27 8.73 -12.78 -6.94
N TRP A 28 8.20 -11.83 -6.17
CA TRP A 28 8.76 -11.42 -4.89
C TRP A 28 7.92 -11.83 -3.69
N ASN A 29 6.62 -12.05 -3.87
CA ASN A 29 5.68 -12.39 -2.81
C ASN A 29 5.30 -13.86 -2.88
N THR A 30 5.02 -14.43 -1.71
CA THR A 30 4.56 -15.83 -1.59
C THR A 30 3.05 -15.96 -1.80
N ARG A 31 2.33 -14.84 -1.86
CA ARG A 31 0.86 -14.79 -1.92
C ARG A 31 0.15 -15.44 -0.72
N ASN A 32 0.83 -15.61 0.40
CA ASN A 32 0.26 -16.17 1.63
C ASN A 32 -0.61 -15.17 2.39
N VAL A 33 -0.54 -13.89 2.02
CA VAL A 33 -1.35 -12.82 2.57
C VAL A 33 -2.36 -12.38 1.51
N PRO A 34 -3.67 -12.34 1.81
CA PRO A 34 -4.67 -11.86 0.86
C PRO A 34 -4.45 -10.40 0.52
N TYR A 35 -4.69 -10.03 -0.74
CA TYR A 35 -4.65 -8.65 -1.17
C TYR A 35 -5.98 -7.95 -0.95
N ILE A 36 -5.92 -6.65 -0.66
CA ILE A 36 -7.05 -5.72 -0.75
C ILE A 36 -6.70 -4.64 -1.78
N SER A 37 -7.66 -4.28 -2.65
CA SER A 37 -7.44 -3.20 -3.61
C SER A 37 -7.54 -1.81 -2.94
N VAL A 38 -6.96 -0.81 -3.56
CA VAL A 38 -7.03 0.58 -3.06
C VAL A 38 -8.47 1.12 -3.07
N GLU A 39 -9.28 0.72 -4.04
CA GLU A 39 -10.69 1.11 -4.13
C GLU A 39 -11.51 0.48 -2.97
N THR A 40 -11.26 -0.80 -2.68
CA THR A 40 -11.93 -1.48 -1.55
C THR A 40 -11.52 -0.84 -0.22
N LEU A 41 -10.24 -0.53 -0.06
CA LEU A 41 -9.75 0.14 1.15
C LEU A 41 -10.36 1.54 1.32
N ALA A 42 -10.53 2.28 0.23
CA ALA A 42 -11.09 3.63 0.24
C ALA A 42 -12.60 3.70 0.53
N LEU A 43 -13.32 2.57 0.53
CA LEU A 43 -14.75 2.57 0.85
C LEU A 43 -14.98 3.00 2.31
N PRO A 44 -15.93 3.90 2.59
CA PRO A 44 -16.21 4.38 3.95
C PRO A 44 -16.54 3.27 4.96
N LYS A 45 -17.09 2.13 4.49
CA LYS A 45 -17.40 0.96 5.31
C LYS A 45 -16.18 0.09 5.65
N THR A 46 -15.06 0.31 4.98
CA THR A 46 -13.82 -0.43 5.26
C THR A 46 -13.13 0.19 6.47
N ASN A 47 -13.51 -0.28 7.66
CA ASN A 47 -12.88 0.12 8.90
C ASN A 47 -11.67 -0.78 9.15
N ALA A 48 -10.46 -0.29 8.85
CA ALA A 48 -9.23 -1.05 8.98
C ALA A 48 -8.14 -0.24 9.69
N ILE A 49 -7.33 -0.92 10.48
CA ILE A 49 -6.07 -0.34 10.99
C ILE A 49 -5.04 -0.39 9.88
N LEU A 50 -4.44 0.76 9.56
CA LEU A 50 -3.45 0.88 8.51
C LEU A 50 -2.04 0.83 9.10
N LEU A 51 -1.21 -0.09 8.61
CA LEU A 51 0.18 -0.21 9.00
C LEU A 51 1.11 0.11 7.82
N ASP A 52 1.96 1.11 8.00
CA ASP A 52 2.98 1.49 7.03
C ASP A 52 4.29 0.74 7.31
N ALA A 53 4.62 -0.20 6.45
CA ALA A 53 5.86 -0.98 6.52
C ALA A 53 7.05 -0.27 5.83
N ARG A 54 6.91 1.00 5.50
CA ARG A 54 8.02 1.79 4.93
C ARG A 54 8.90 2.38 6.02
N GLU A 55 10.10 2.79 5.62
CA GLU A 55 11.04 3.42 6.53
C GLU A 55 10.62 4.84 6.91
N GLU A 56 11.17 5.34 8.00
CA GLU A 56 10.79 6.63 8.57
C GLU A 56 10.91 7.79 7.57
N LYS A 57 11.96 7.79 6.76
CA LYS A 57 12.18 8.82 5.74
C LYS A 57 11.08 8.83 4.68
N GLU A 58 10.52 7.67 4.34
CA GLU A 58 9.43 7.53 3.38
C GLU A 58 8.10 8.00 4.01
N PHE A 59 7.85 7.58 5.24
CA PHE A 59 6.66 7.95 6.00
C PHE A 59 6.58 9.47 6.25
N LYS A 60 7.70 10.11 6.57
CA LYS A 60 7.78 11.56 6.80
C LYS A 60 7.44 12.40 5.56
N VAL A 61 7.68 11.90 4.36
CA VAL A 61 7.27 12.59 3.13
C VAL A 61 5.77 12.58 2.99
N SER A 62 5.17 11.40 3.06
CA SER A 62 3.72 11.23 3.09
C SER A 62 3.32 9.80 3.47
N HIS A 63 2.10 9.64 3.95
CA HIS A 63 1.52 8.34 4.31
C HIS A 63 -0.01 8.37 4.12
N LEU A 64 -0.65 7.21 4.19
CA LEU A 64 -2.11 7.14 4.25
C LEU A 64 -2.57 7.73 5.58
N LYS A 65 -3.65 8.51 5.56
CA LYS A 65 -4.19 9.14 6.77
C LYS A 65 -4.42 8.09 7.87
N ASP A 66 -4.08 8.43 9.10
CA ASP A 66 -4.20 7.59 10.30
C ASP A 66 -3.36 6.30 10.29
N ALA A 67 -2.42 6.16 9.35
CA ALA A 67 -1.55 5.00 9.31
C ALA A 67 -0.52 5.01 10.45
N ILE A 68 -0.30 3.85 11.05
CA ILE A 68 0.74 3.61 12.06
C ILE A 68 2.00 3.12 11.35
N ARG A 69 3.10 3.86 11.46
CA ARG A 69 4.38 3.38 10.92
C ARG A 69 4.92 2.24 11.79
N VAL A 70 5.27 1.14 11.15
CA VAL A 70 5.87 -0.04 11.77
C VAL A 70 7.26 -0.38 11.20
N GLY A 71 7.60 0.13 9.99
CA GLY A 71 8.87 -0.11 9.32
C GLY A 71 9.04 -1.54 8.79
N TYR A 72 10.18 -1.81 8.18
CA TYR A 72 10.52 -3.11 7.61
C TYR A 72 11.89 -3.61 8.06
N ASP A 73 12.97 -2.82 7.90
CA ASP A 73 14.35 -3.25 8.19
C ASP A 73 14.53 -3.60 9.68
N HIS A 74 13.87 -2.85 10.56
CA HIS A 74 13.85 -3.05 12.00
C HIS A 74 12.45 -3.35 12.53
N PHE A 75 11.64 -4.08 11.75
CA PHE A 75 10.29 -4.44 12.17
C PHE A 75 10.28 -5.27 13.45
N ASN A 76 9.61 -4.75 14.47
CA ASN A 76 9.45 -5.42 15.76
C ASN A 76 7.99 -5.85 15.94
N THR A 77 7.76 -7.16 15.89
CA THR A 77 6.44 -7.76 16.01
C THR A 77 5.79 -7.45 17.35
N LYS A 78 6.53 -7.56 18.46
CA LYS A 78 5.99 -7.32 19.82
C LYS A 78 5.56 -5.87 20.01
N GLU A 79 6.39 -4.92 19.59
CA GLU A 79 6.05 -3.50 19.66
C GLU A 79 4.86 -3.14 18.76
N THR A 80 4.75 -3.78 17.61
CA THR A 80 3.62 -3.57 16.71
C THR A 80 2.33 -4.09 17.34
N ILE A 81 2.34 -5.32 17.88
CA ILE A 81 1.18 -5.93 18.53
C ILE A 81 0.72 -5.11 19.75
N ALA A 82 1.64 -4.51 20.49
CA ALA A 82 1.29 -3.66 21.64
C ALA A 82 0.46 -2.41 21.24
N LYS A 83 0.50 -2.00 19.97
CA LYS A 83 -0.28 -0.89 19.39
C LYS A 83 -1.60 -1.34 18.80
N LEU A 84 -1.83 -2.64 18.67
CA LEU A 84 -3.02 -3.22 18.04
C LEU A 84 -4.06 -3.65 19.08
N PRO A 85 -5.34 -3.70 18.70
CA PRO A 85 -6.37 -4.31 19.54
C PRO A 85 -6.04 -5.77 19.87
N LYS A 86 -6.51 -6.23 21.02
CA LYS A 86 -6.39 -7.64 21.44
C LYS A 86 -7.25 -8.58 20.57
N ASP A 87 -8.30 -8.04 19.98
CA ASP A 87 -9.15 -8.77 19.06
C ASP A 87 -8.38 -9.13 17.79
N LYS A 88 -8.16 -10.42 17.62
CA LYS A 88 -7.36 -10.97 16.49
C LYS A 88 -8.10 -10.98 15.16
N ASP A 89 -9.41 -10.73 15.15
CA ASP A 89 -10.20 -10.59 13.93
C ASP A 89 -10.33 -9.12 13.47
N THR A 90 -9.69 -8.20 14.18
CA THR A 90 -9.58 -6.80 13.75
C THR A 90 -8.97 -6.72 12.35
N LYS A 91 -9.65 -6.02 11.43
CA LYS A 91 -9.15 -5.82 10.08
C LYS A 91 -7.89 -4.95 10.09
N ILE A 92 -6.81 -5.48 9.56
CA ILE A 92 -5.52 -4.81 9.43
C ILE A 92 -5.11 -4.80 7.96
N VAL A 93 -4.73 -3.65 7.45
CA VAL A 93 -4.16 -3.52 6.11
C VAL A 93 -2.73 -3.01 6.23
N VAL A 94 -1.78 -3.81 5.78
CA VAL A 94 -0.37 -3.45 5.73
C VAL A 94 -0.02 -2.97 4.34
N TYR A 95 0.70 -1.87 4.23
CA TYR A 95 1.17 -1.37 2.96
C TYR A 95 2.65 -0.97 3.00
N CYS A 96 3.27 -0.93 1.83
CA CYS A 96 4.57 -0.27 1.60
C CYS A 96 4.50 0.54 0.30
N SER A 97 5.61 0.69 -0.43
CA SER A 97 5.60 1.41 -1.71
C SER A 97 4.76 0.72 -2.78
N ILE A 98 4.92 -0.63 -2.95
CA ILE A 98 4.23 -1.41 -4.01
C ILE A 98 3.68 -2.76 -3.53
N GLY A 99 3.78 -3.13 -2.24
CA GLY A 99 3.20 -4.37 -1.71
C GLY A 99 4.19 -5.53 -1.52
N ILE A 100 5.51 -5.31 -1.57
CA ILE A 100 6.52 -6.38 -1.34
C ILE A 100 6.90 -6.46 0.14
N ARG A 101 7.44 -5.40 0.72
CA ARG A 101 7.85 -5.35 2.14
C ARG A 101 6.67 -5.62 3.09
N SER A 102 5.51 -5.09 2.72
CA SER A 102 4.28 -5.21 3.51
C SER A 102 3.77 -6.65 3.58
N GLU A 103 3.99 -7.50 2.58
CA GLU A 103 3.61 -8.92 2.67
C GLU A 103 4.37 -9.63 3.79
N THR A 104 5.67 -9.39 3.91
CA THR A 104 6.47 -9.98 4.99
C THR A 104 5.97 -9.55 6.37
N VAL A 105 5.66 -8.26 6.54
CA VAL A 105 5.13 -7.73 7.80
C VAL A 105 3.76 -8.31 8.11
N ALA A 106 2.85 -8.32 7.14
CA ALA A 106 1.51 -8.89 7.27
C ALA A 106 1.56 -10.38 7.64
N HIS A 107 2.42 -11.15 6.97
CA HIS A 107 2.60 -12.57 7.28
C HIS A 107 3.09 -12.82 8.72
N LYS A 108 3.99 -11.96 9.25
CA LYS A 108 4.40 -12.03 10.65
C LYS A 108 3.23 -11.79 11.61
N LEU A 109 2.33 -10.86 11.31
CA LEU A 109 1.12 -10.64 12.13
C LEU A 109 0.16 -11.82 12.07
N MET A 110 -0.01 -12.44 10.89
CA MET A 110 -0.82 -13.67 10.77
C MET A 110 -0.25 -14.81 11.63
N LYS A 111 1.08 -14.97 11.70
CA LYS A 111 1.73 -15.95 12.60
C LYS A 111 1.48 -15.69 14.08
N GLU A 112 1.20 -14.45 14.45
CA GLU A 112 0.82 -14.06 15.82
C GLU A 112 -0.70 -14.21 16.07
N GLY A 113 -1.41 -14.83 15.14
CA GLY A 113 -2.82 -15.21 15.26
C GLY A 113 -3.82 -14.14 14.79
N TYR A 114 -3.39 -13.06 14.15
CA TYR A 114 -4.33 -12.14 13.49
C TYR A 114 -4.92 -12.80 12.24
N THR A 115 -6.24 -12.88 12.16
CA THR A 115 -6.96 -13.64 11.13
C THR A 115 -7.44 -12.78 9.95
N ASN A 116 -7.52 -11.46 10.14
CA ASN A 116 -8.12 -10.52 9.18
C ASN A 116 -7.08 -9.50 8.67
N VAL A 117 -5.95 -10.01 8.16
CA VAL A 117 -4.81 -9.21 7.71
C VAL A 117 -4.70 -9.23 6.19
N TYR A 118 -4.49 -8.07 5.59
CA TYR A 118 -4.38 -7.88 4.14
C TYR A 118 -3.12 -7.12 3.78
N ASN A 119 -2.62 -7.37 2.57
CA ASN A 119 -1.59 -6.59 1.92
C ASN A 119 -2.24 -5.63 0.91
N LEU A 120 -1.97 -4.32 0.99
CA LEU A 120 -2.51 -3.36 0.03
C LEU A 120 -1.85 -3.58 -1.34
N TYR A 121 -2.67 -3.98 -2.33
CA TYR A 121 -2.21 -4.20 -3.69
C TYR A 121 -1.61 -2.91 -4.27
N GLY A 122 -0.37 -2.98 -4.75
CA GLY A 122 0.35 -1.83 -5.31
C GLY A 122 0.75 -0.76 -4.30
N GLY A 123 0.44 -0.95 -3.00
CA GLY A 123 0.84 -0.07 -1.91
C GLY A 123 0.42 1.39 -2.07
N ILE A 124 1.21 2.29 -1.47
CA ILE A 124 0.92 3.74 -1.54
C ILE A 124 1.04 4.29 -2.97
N PHE A 125 1.81 3.63 -3.86
CA PHE A 125 1.91 4.08 -5.25
C PHE A 125 0.60 3.86 -5.98
N GLU A 126 -0.03 2.69 -5.86
CA GLU A 126 -1.34 2.44 -6.47
C GLU A 126 -2.44 3.29 -5.83
N TRP A 127 -2.39 3.50 -4.51
CA TRP A 127 -3.25 4.45 -3.80
C TRP A 127 -3.20 5.84 -4.44
N LYS A 128 -1.99 6.35 -4.69
CA LYS A 128 -1.81 7.66 -5.31
C LYS A 128 -2.17 7.68 -6.80
N ASN A 129 -1.84 6.61 -7.54
CA ASN A 129 -2.22 6.44 -8.95
C ASN A 129 -3.74 6.45 -9.14
N ALA A 130 -4.49 5.92 -8.18
CA ALA A 130 -5.96 5.97 -8.13
C ALA A 130 -6.53 7.33 -7.67
N ASN A 131 -5.69 8.36 -7.51
CA ASN A 131 -6.01 9.73 -7.06
C ASN A 131 -6.49 9.81 -5.60
N PHE A 132 -6.21 8.83 -4.76
CA PHE A 132 -6.48 8.95 -3.33
C PHE A 132 -5.45 9.85 -2.65
N LYS A 133 -5.90 10.52 -1.59
CA LYS A 133 -5.10 11.50 -0.85
C LYS A 133 -4.10 10.84 0.07
N VAL A 134 -2.93 11.44 0.17
CA VAL A 134 -1.93 11.13 1.19
C VAL A 134 -1.65 12.39 2.00
N VAL A 135 -1.17 12.20 3.23
CA VAL A 135 -0.90 13.30 4.15
C VAL A 135 0.56 13.31 4.60
N ASP A 136 1.06 14.47 4.93
CA ASP A 136 2.36 14.64 5.59
C ASP A 136 2.26 14.40 7.11
N THR A 137 3.36 14.58 7.84
CA THR A 137 3.40 14.41 9.30
C THR A 137 2.61 15.43 10.09
N LEU A 138 2.15 16.52 9.45
CA LEU A 138 1.26 17.52 10.05
C LEU A 138 -0.21 17.22 9.77
N GLY A 139 -0.49 16.14 9.03
CA GLY A 139 -1.84 15.77 8.60
C GLY A 139 -2.36 16.57 7.40
N SER A 140 -1.50 17.37 6.76
CA SER A 140 -1.85 18.15 5.59
C SER A 140 -1.76 17.30 4.32
N GLU A 141 -2.74 17.47 3.42
CA GLU A 141 -2.70 16.78 2.12
C GLU A 141 -1.48 17.20 1.31
N THR A 142 -0.85 16.25 0.66
CA THR A 142 0.33 16.48 -0.18
C THR A 142 0.30 15.65 -1.45
N GLU A 143 0.98 16.12 -2.48
CA GLU A 143 1.22 15.36 -3.71
C GLU A 143 2.54 14.58 -3.66
N LYS A 144 3.40 14.85 -2.67
CA LYS A 144 4.73 14.26 -2.56
C LYS A 144 4.66 12.81 -2.09
N VAL A 145 5.37 11.92 -2.79
CA VAL A 145 5.52 10.52 -2.40
C VAL A 145 6.99 10.11 -2.58
N HIS A 146 7.59 9.62 -1.51
CA HIS A 146 8.95 9.09 -1.57
C HIS A 146 8.99 7.79 -2.38
N THR A 147 9.78 7.77 -3.43
CA THR A 147 9.80 6.68 -4.41
C THR A 147 10.70 5.50 -4.07
N PHE A 148 11.26 5.47 -2.85
CA PHE A 148 12.21 4.47 -2.34
C PHE A 148 13.54 4.49 -3.10
N ASN A 149 13.52 4.25 -4.41
CA ASN A 149 14.68 4.37 -5.30
C ASN A 149 14.24 4.58 -6.76
N LYS A 150 15.20 4.88 -7.63
CA LYS A 150 14.97 5.16 -9.05
C LYS A 150 14.28 4.00 -9.80
N ASN A 151 14.58 2.74 -9.43
CA ASN A 151 13.98 1.57 -10.10
C ASN A 151 12.49 1.40 -9.76
N TRP A 152 12.08 1.83 -8.57
CA TRP A 152 10.69 1.75 -8.10
C TRP A 152 9.88 2.95 -8.53
N SER A 153 10.51 4.11 -8.77
CA SER A 153 9.83 5.35 -9.12
C SER A 153 8.95 5.25 -10.38
N LYS A 154 9.24 4.30 -11.28
CA LYS A 154 8.43 4.05 -12.48
C LYS A 154 7.01 3.56 -12.19
N TRP A 155 6.76 3.01 -11.00
CA TRP A 155 5.45 2.51 -10.58
C TRP A 155 4.54 3.61 -10.02
N LEU A 156 5.11 4.73 -9.60
CA LEU A 156 4.36 5.92 -9.24
C LEU A 156 4.11 6.74 -10.51
N ILE A 157 2.86 6.78 -10.96
CA ILE A 157 2.45 7.47 -12.19
C ILE A 157 1.94 8.86 -11.88
N LYS A 158 1.21 9.02 -10.75
CA LYS A 158 0.62 10.27 -10.30
C LYS A 158 1.24 10.73 -8.99
N GLY A 159 1.25 12.05 -8.78
CA GLY A 159 1.90 12.68 -7.64
C GLY A 159 3.32 13.16 -7.93
N GLU A 160 3.89 13.85 -6.96
CA GLU A 160 5.26 14.39 -7.00
C GLU A 160 6.24 13.36 -6.42
N LYS A 161 7.21 12.94 -7.22
CA LYS A 161 8.23 11.95 -6.82
C LYS A 161 9.34 12.62 -6.03
N VAL A 162 9.63 12.10 -4.85
CA VAL A 162 10.70 12.60 -3.98
C VAL A 162 11.66 11.46 -3.62
#